data_5d5e89754e98cf47777278d04b4a3276
#
_entry.id   5d5e89754e98cf47777278d04b4a3276
#
_cell.length_a   1.000
_cell.length_b   1.000
_cell.length_c   1.000
_cell.angle_alpha   90.00
_cell.angle_beta   90.00
_cell.angle_gamma   90.00
#
_symmetry.space_group_name_H-M   'P 1'
#
loop_
_entity.id
_entity.type
_entity.pdbx_description
1 polymer ?
#
loop_
_entity_poly.entity_id
_entity_poly.type
_entity_poly.pdbx_seq_one_letter_code
_entity_poly.pdbx_strand_id
1 'polypeptide(L)'
;MKHQLLAFAAILVSTTIASAANEVPLSKEHDQCIDKSGGSDFAMIECYGAEYPRQDRRLNNAYRKLLARVSKAKADELRKVQRAWLAYVDAECNFLYDNEEFSGTADRLSASACNVTERAKRASDLEGFLFQLGEK
;
A
#
# COMPACT_ATOMS: atom_id res chain seq x y z
N MET A 1 7.33 30.25 -62.99
CA MET A 1 7.44 29.01 -62.25
C MET A 1 7.36 29.38 -60.79
N LYS A 2 6.23 29.08 -60.11
CA LYS A 2 5.99 29.41 -58.71
C LYS A 2 6.23 28.13 -57.87
N HIS A 3 7.29 28.12 -57.07
CA HIS A 3 7.54 27.03 -56.13
C HIS A 3 6.73 27.27 -54.83
N GLN A 4 5.70 26.45 -54.60
CA GLN A 4 4.99 26.40 -53.34
C GLN A 4 5.80 25.50 -52.38
N LEU A 5 6.31 26.08 -51.31
CA LEU A 5 6.88 25.37 -50.18
C LEU A 5 5.74 24.94 -49.24
N LEU A 6 5.46 23.64 -49.19
CA LEU A 6 4.56 23.04 -48.21
C LEU A 6 5.31 22.86 -46.89
N ALA A 7 4.97 23.66 -45.90
CA ALA A 7 5.46 23.49 -44.53
C ALA A 7 4.66 22.39 -43.86
N PHE A 8 5.30 21.24 -43.58
CA PHE A 8 4.75 20.19 -42.73
C PHE A 8 4.95 20.59 -41.25
N ALA A 9 3.87 20.96 -40.59
CA ALA A 9 3.85 21.14 -39.14
C ALA A 9 3.81 19.76 -38.47
N ALA A 10 4.92 19.33 -37.89
CA ALA A 10 4.97 18.13 -37.06
C ALA A 10 4.32 18.43 -35.71
N ILE A 11 3.14 17.88 -35.46
CA ILE A 11 2.48 17.91 -34.15
C ILE A 11 3.14 16.85 -33.27
N LEU A 12 4.00 17.29 -32.34
CA LEU A 12 4.53 16.44 -31.27
C LEU A 12 3.41 16.18 -30.24
N VAL A 13 2.77 15.05 -30.34
CA VAL A 13 1.85 14.57 -29.30
C VAL A 13 2.71 14.04 -28.15
N SER A 14 2.91 14.87 -27.14
CA SER A 14 3.54 14.43 -25.88
C SER A 14 2.56 13.54 -25.13
N THR A 15 2.71 12.22 -25.25
CA THR A 15 2.02 11.27 -24.39
C THR A 15 2.67 11.30 -23.01
N THR A 16 2.09 12.03 -22.08
CA THR A 16 2.41 11.89 -20.66
C THR A 16 1.91 10.53 -20.21
N ILE A 17 2.82 9.57 -20.06
CA ILE A 17 2.55 8.32 -19.37
C ILE A 17 2.43 8.72 -17.90
N ALA A 18 1.21 8.93 -17.42
CA ALA A 18 0.93 8.98 -15.99
C ALA A 18 1.28 7.60 -15.44
N SER A 19 2.44 7.49 -14.78
CA SER A 19 2.77 6.35 -13.94
C SER A 19 1.72 6.35 -12.82
N ALA A 20 0.70 5.51 -12.95
CA ALA A 20 -0.12 5.14 -11.82
C ALA A 20 0.81 4.39 -10.88
N ALA A 21 1.46 5.11 -9.97
CA ALA A 21 2.04 4.50 -8.80
C ALA A 21 0.93 3.64 -8.20
N ASN A 22 1.21 2.37 -7.89
CA ASN A 22 0.29 1.47 -7.21
C ASN A 22 0.00 2.08 -5.83
N GLU A 23 -0.92 3.04 -5.79
CA GLU A 23 -1.41 3.60 -4.53
C GLU A 23 -2.12 2.48 -3.79
N VAL A 24 -1.60 2.17 -2.62
CA VAL A 24 -2.21 1.18 -1.74
C VAL A 24 -3.54 1.76 -1.25
N PRO A 25 -4.68 1.14 -1.54
CA PRO A 25 -5.96 1.70 -1.17
C PRO A 25 -6.15 1.66 0.36
N LEU A 26 -6.01 2.81 1.00
CA LEU A 26 -6.42 3.03 2.37
C LEU A 26 -7.91 3.44 2.40
N SER A 27 -8.50 3.60 3.57
CA SER A 27 -9.91 3.95 3.66
C SER A 27 -10.16 5.44 3.34
N LYS A 28 -11.36 5.76 2.89
CA LYS A 28 -11.77 7.17 2.71
C LYS A 28 -11.71 7.96 4.01
N GLU A 29 -11.94 7.30 5.14
CA GLU A 29 -11.84 7.89 6.47
C GLU A 29 -10.40 8.29 6.78
N HIS A 30 -9.42 7.47 6.35
CA HIS A 30 -8.00 7.81 6.46
C HIS A 30 -7.68 9.04 5.61
N ASP A 31 -8.08 9.06 4.34
CA ASP A 31 -7.83 10.19 3.44
C ASP A 31 -8.40 11.48 4.00
N GLN A 32 -9.64 11.46 4.46
CA GLN A 32 -10.29 12.61 5.10
C GLN A 32 -9.59 13.05 6.39
N CYS A 33 -9.02 12.11 7.14
CA CYS A 33 -8.26 12.40 8.35
C CYS A 33 -6.95 13.12 7.98
N ILE A 34 -6.23 12.61 6.99
CA ILE A 34 -4.98 13.23 6.49
C ILE A 34 -5.25 14.64 5.96
N ASP A 35 -6.31 14.83 5.18
CA ASP A 35 -6.69 16.17 4.66
C ASP A 35 -6.92 17.17 5.80
N LYS A 36 -7.50 16.74 6.91
CA LYS A 36 -7.78 17.57 8.10
C LYS A 36 -6.57 17.76 9.01
N SER A 37 -5.50 17.00 8.84
CA SER A 37 -4.32 17.05 9.70
C SER A 37 -3.54 18.37 9.59
N GLY A 38 -3.75 19.12 8.50
CA GLY A 38 -3.03 20.38 8.23
C GLY A 38 -1.52 20.20 8.09
N GLY A 39 -1.04 18.99 7.78
CA GLY A 39 0.38 18.66 7.67
C GLY A 39 1.08 18.44 9.02
N SER A 40 0.34 18.30 10.11
CA SER A 40 0.89 17.99 11.42
C SER A 40 1.24 16.50 11.53
N ASP A 41 2.51 16.16 11.79
CA ASP A 41 2.96 14.78 11.99
C ASP A 41 2.16 14.08 13.08
N PHE A 42 1.90 14.73 14.21
CA PHE A 42 1.11 14.15 15.29
C PHE A 42 -0.31 13.78 14.84
N ALA A 43 -0.97 14.69 14.13
CA ALA A 43 -2.31 14.42 13.62
C ALA A 43 -2.30 13.31 12.56
N MET A 44 -1.28 13.26 11.70
CA MET A 44 -1.12 12.18 10.73
C MET A 44 -0.84 10.83 11.40
N ILE A 45 -0.03 10.78 12.46
CA ILE A 45 0.18 9.55 13.27
C ILE A 45 -1.15 9.02 13.82
N GLU A 46 -2.02 9.89 14.33
CA GLU A 46 -3.35 9.51 14.82
C GLU A 46 -4.23 8.95 13.68
N CYS A 47 -4.13 9.52 12.47
CA CYS A 47 -4.86 9.02 11.30
C CYS A 47 -4.41 7.60 10.92
N TYR A 48 -3.11 7.34 10.90
CA TYR A 48 -2.58 5.98 10.66
C TYR A 48 -2.96 5.03 11.80
N GLY A 49 -2.91 5.49 13.05
CA GLY A 49 -3.36 4.71 14.21
C GLY A 49 -4.81 4.27 14.11
N ALA A 50 -5.69 5.14 13.62
CA ALA A 50 -7.11 4.81 13.39
C ALA A 50 -7.31 3.87 12.19
N GLU A 51 -6.45 3.95 11.18
CA GLU A 51 -6.51 3.11 9.97
C GLU A 51 -5.95 1.70 10.21
N TYR A 52 -4.94 1.55 11.05
CA TYR A 52 -4.29 0.28 11.34
C TYR A 52 -5.27 -0.88 11.60
N PRO A 53 -6.23 -0.78 12.54
CA PRO A 53 -7.16 -1.87 12.81
C PRO A 53 -8.10 -2.18 11.65
N ARG A 54 -8.34 -1.24 10.72
CA ARG A 54 -9.14 -1.49 9.52
C ARG A 54 -8.38 -2.39 8.56
N GLN A 55 -7.13 -2.05 8.26
CA GLN A 55 -6.30 -2.82 7.35
C GLN A 55 -5.89 -4.17 7.94
N ASP A 56 -5.66 -4.25 9.24
CA ASP A 56 -5.39 -5.51 9.93
C ASP A 56 -6.59 -6.47 9.86
N ARG A 57 -7.81 -5.99 10.09
CA ARG A 57 -9.02 -6.80 9.92
C ARG A 57 -9.21 -7.26 8.46
N ARG A 58 -8.97 -6.36 7.48
CA ARG A 58 -9.07 -6.68 6.06
C ARG A 58 -8.09 -7.81 5.69
N LEU A 59 -6.83 -7.67 6.07
CA LEU A 59 -5.78 -8.66 5.88
C LEU A 59 -6.15 -10.01 6.50
N ASN A 60 -6.52 -10.02 7.79
CA ASN A 60 -6.86 -11.22 8.51
C ASN A 60 -8.09 -11.93 7.94
N ASN A 61 -9.07 -11.19 7.42
CA ASN A 61 -10.23 -11.75 6.73
C ASN A 61 -9.82 -12.45 5.43
N ALA A 62 -9.04 -11.78 4.58
CA ALA A 62 -8.55 -12.35 3.33
C ALA A 62 -7.69 -13.59 3.58
N TYR A 63 -6.79 -13.54 4.58
CA TYR A 63 -5.95 -14.67 4.97
C TYR A 63 -6.76 -15.90 5.40
N ARG A 64 -7.75 -15.73 6.29
CA ARG A 64 -8.61 -16.84 6.72
C ARG A 64 -9.42 -17.44 5.58
N LYS A 65 -9.99 -16.61 4.72
CA LYS A 65 -10.72 -17.06 3.53
C LYS A 65 -9.81 -17.87 2.59
N LEU A 66 -8.60 -17.38 2.33
CA LEU A 66 -7.65 -18.07 1.46
C LEU A 66 -7.22 -19.42 2.05
N LEU A 67 -6.93 -19.51 3.35
CA LEU A 67 -6.63 -20.77 4.03
C LEU A 67 -7.74 -21.81 3.89
N ALA A 68 -9.00 -21.38 3.89
CA ALA A 68 -10.16 -22.26 3.75
C ALA A 68 -10.40 -22.73 2.31
N ARG A 69 -9.83 -22.06 1.31
CA ARG A 69 -10.06 -22.31 -0.12
C ARG A 69 -8.97 -23.15 -0.78
N VAL A 70 -7.78 -23.18 -0.21
CA VAL A 70 -6.62 -23.87 -0.79
C VAL A 70 -6.46 -25.27 -0.21
N SER A 71 -5.67 -26.13 -0.88
CA SER A 71 -5.31 -27.46 -0.35
C SER A 71 -4.50 -27.33 0.95
N LYS A 72 -4.48 -28.43 1.74
CA LYS A 72 -3.69 -28.47 2.99
C LYS A 72 -2.22 -28.10 2.76
N ALA A 73 -1.60 -28.61 1.70
CA ALA A 73 -0.21 -28.30 1.37
C ALA A 73 -0.01 -26.80 1.09
N LYS A 74 -0.90 -26.17 0.31
CA LYS A 74 -0.88 -24.73 0.04
C LYS A 74 -1.18 -23.88 1.28
N ALA A 75 -2.05 -24.35 2.15
CA ALA A 75 -2.31 -23.68 3.43
C ALA A 75 -1.05 -23.67 4.32
N ASP A 76 -0.28 -24.77 4.35
CA ASP A 76 0.96 -24.85 5.11
C ASP A 76 2.04 -23.92 4.51
N GLU A 77 2.15 -23.83 3.19
CA GLU A 77 3.00 -22.85 2.51
C GLU A 77 2.58 -21.40 2.84
N LEU A 78 1.29 -21.10 2.74
CA LEU A 78 0.76 -19.77 3.05
C LEU A 78 1.06 -19.33 4.48
N ARG A 79 0.97 -20.26 5.46
CA ARG A 79 1.35 -19.98 6.85
C ARG A 79 2.84 -19.62 6.99
N LYS A 80 3.72 -20.29 6.23
CA LYS A 80 5.16 -19.96 6.21
C LYS A 80 5.41 -18.58 5.62
N VAL A 81 4.78 -18.28 4.49
CA VAL A 81 4.87 -16.98 3.83
C VAL A 81 4.36 -15.87 4.74
N GLN A 82 3.22 -16.08 5.41
CA GLN A 82 2.65 -15.07 6.32
C GLN A 82 3.56 -14.78 7.51
N ARG A 83 4.19 -15.81 8.10
CA ARG A 83 5.16 -15.60 9.18
C ARG A 83 6.40 -14.85 8.72
N ALA A 84 6.93 -15.17 7.54
CA ALA A 84 8.08 -14.46 6.97
C ALA A 84 7.74 -13.00 6.67
N TRP A 85 6.55 -12.74 6.15
CA TRP A 85 6.05 -11.39 5.90
C TRP A 85 5.91 -10.58 7.20
N LEU A 86 5.34 -11.17 8.26
CA LEU A 86 5.24 -10.51 9.57
C LEU A 86 6.62 -10.13 10.12
N ALA A 87 7.60 -11.03 10.03
CA ALA A 87 8.96 -10.76 10.48
C ALA A 87 9.63 -9.65 9.66
N TYR A 88 9.40 -9.63 8.34
CA TYR A 88 9.88 -8.57 7.48
C TYR A 88 9.29 -7.21 7.84
N VAL A 89 7.96 -7.12 7.96
CA VAL A 89 7.28 -5.85 8.27
C VAL A 89 7.68 -5.33 9.65
N ASP A 90 7.82 -6.23 10.63
CA ASP A 90 8.28 -5.85 11.96
C ASP A 90 9.70 -5.25 11.92
N ALA A 91 10.62 -5.90 11.22
CA ALA A 91 11.98 -5.40 11.08
C ALA A 91 12.05 -4.09 10.28
N GLU A 92 11.36 -4.01 9.15
CA GLU A 92 11.35 -2.85 8.26
C GLU A 92 10.76 -1.61 8.92
N CYS A 93 9.59 -1.75 9.52
CA CYS A 93 8.91 -0.60 10.12
C CYS A 93 9.55 -0.17 11.45
N ASN A 94 10.17 -1.08 12.20
CA ASN A 94 10.94 -0.72 13.40
C ASN A 94 12.26 -0.02 13.05
N PHE A 95 12.89 -0.37 11.91
CA PHE A 95 14.07 0.35 11.43
C PHE A 95 13.79 1.84 11.20
N LEU A 96 12.58 2.19 10.81
CA LEU A 96 12.18 3.59 10.59
C LEU A 96 11.97 4.39 11.90
N TYR A 97 11.91 3.71 13.03
CA TYR A 97 11.78 4.32 14.34
C TYR A 97 12.32 3.39 15.44
N ASP A 98 13.58 3.55 15.82
CA ASP A 98 14.27 2.69 16.79
C ASP A 98 14.56 3.36 18.15
N ASN A 99 14.18 4.63 18.32
CA ASN A 99 14.41 5.47 19.50
C ASN A 99 15.89 5.81 19.79
N GLU A 100 16.81 5.50 18.89
CA GLU A 100 18.22 5.89 18.98
C GLU A 100 18.56 6.91 17.90
N GLU A 101 18.77 6.49 16.66
CA GLU A 101 19.11 7.36 15.53
C GLU A 101 17.86 7.95 14.86
N PHE A 102 16.74 7.19 14.87
CA PHE A 102 15.45 7.55 14.28
C PHE A 102 14.40 7.73 15.39
N SER A 103 14.38 8.89 16.03
CA SER A 103 13.52 9.14 17.20
C SER A 103 12.60 10.37 17.07
N GLY A 104 12.68 11.05 15.94
CA GLY A 104 11.87 12.24 15.65
C GLY A 104 10.40 11.94 15.38
N THR A 105 9.58 12.99 15.35
CA THR A 105 8.14 12.86 15.05
C THR A 105 7.92 12.37 13.61
N ALA A 106 8.74 12.84 12.67
CA ALA A 106 8.71 12.39 11.28
C ALA A 106 9.07 10.91 11.15
N ASP A 107 10.01 10.41 11.97
CA ASP A 107 10.40 8.99 11.98
C ASP A 107 9.25 8.13 12.52
N ARG A 108 8.58 8.59 13.58
CA ARG A 108 7.37 7.93 14.11
C ARG A 108 6.23 7.91 13.08
N LEU A 109 6.05 9.01 12.35
CA LEU A 109 5.08 9.06 11.26
C LEU A 109 5.42 8.04 10.18
N SER A 110 6.69 7.97 9.77
CA SER A 110 7.18 7.01 8.77
C SER A 110 6.93 5.56 9.20
N ALA A 111 7.22 5.22 10.45
CA ALA A 111 6.97 3.90 11.01
C ALA A 111 5.46 3.56 11.08
N SER A 112 4.63 4.54 11.46
CA SER A 112 3.18 4.37 11.51
C SER A 112 2.59 4.15 10.11
N ALA A 113 3.02 4.95 9.13
CA ALA A 113 2.64 4.81 7.73
C ALA A 113 3.10 3.46 7.16
N CYS A 114 4.34 3.04 7.43
CA CYS A 114 4.88 1.74 7.04
C CYS A 114 3.97 0.60 7.51
N ASN A 115 3.67 0.54 8.79
CA ASN A 115 2.85 -0.51 9.38
C ASN A 115 1.46 -0.64 8.74
N VAL A 116 0.81 0.47 8.45
CA VAL A 116 -0.52 0.49 7.82
C VAL A 116 -0.43 0.12 6.35
N THR A 117 0.52 0.71 5.63
CA THR A 117 0.67 0.53 4.19
C THR A 117 1.04 -0.92 3.85
N GLU A 118 1.97 -1.52 4.59
CA GLU A 118 2.35 -2.93 4.38
C GLU A 118 1.19 -3.89 4.65
N ARG A 119 0.33 -3.61 5.65
CA ARG A 119 -0.89 -4.40 5.88
C ARG A 119 -1.90 -4.25 4.76
N ALA A 120 -2.09 -3.05 4.25
CA ALA A 120 -3.00 -2.80 3.13
C ALA A 120 -2.50 -3.48 1.83
N LYS A 121 -1.21 -3.42 1.54
CA LYS A 121 -0.59 -4.16 0.42
C LYS A 121 -0.83 -5.66 0.56
N ARG A 122 -0.51 -6.21 1.73
CA ARG A 122 -0.70 -7.65 1.98
C ARG A 122 -2.15 -8.08 1.89
N ALA A 123 -3.08 -7.27 2.37
CA ALA A 123 -4.51 -7.53 2.21
C ALA A 123 -4.89 -7.59 0.72
N SER A 124 -4.44 -6.63 -0.08
CA SER A 124 -4.69 -6.59 -1.53
C SER A 124 -4.11 -7.82 -2.26
N ASP A 125 -2.91 -8.27 -1.89
CA ASP A 125 -2.30 -9.49 -2.46
C ASP A 125 -3.16 -10.73 -2.19
N LEU A 126 -3.60 -10.89 -0.93
CA LEU A 126 -4.42 -12.04 -0.53
C LEU A 126 -5.81 -12.00 -1.18
N GLU A 127 -6.41 -10.84 -1.32
CA GLU A 127 -7.66 -10.63 -2.06
C GLU A 127 -7.49 -10.92 -3.55
N GLY A 128 -6.35 -10.55 -4.13
CA GLY A 128 -6.00 -10.89 -5.50
C GLY A 128 -5.92 -12.41 -5.73
N PHE A 129 -5.34 -13.17 -4.80
CA PHE A 129 -5.34 -14.65 -4.86
C PHE A 129 -6.75 -15.23 -4.73
N LEU A 130 -7.58 -14.69 -3.85
CA LEU A 130 -8.98 -15.10 -3.72
C LEU A 130 -9.76 -14.87 -5.01
N PHE A 131 -9.55 -13.72 -5.64
CA PHE A 131 -10.16 -13.41 -6.94
C PHE A 131 -9.75 -14.42 -8.02
N GLN A 132 -8.45 -14.80 -8.08
CA GLN A 132 -7.96 -15.84 -9.01
C GLN A 132 -8.61 -17.20 -8.77
N LEU A 133 -8.98 -17.52 -7.53
CA LEU A 133 -9.72 -18.74 -7.18
C LEU A 133 -11.23 -18.66 -7.47
N GLY A 134 -11.71 -17.56 -8.06
CA GLY A 134 -13.10 -17.35 -8.45
C GLY A 134 -14.01 -16.84 -7.33
N GLU A 135 -13.48 -16.26 -6.30
CA GLU A 135 -14.25 -15.50 -5.30
C GLU A 135 -14.46 -14.06 -5.81
N LYS A 136 -15.73 -13.70 -6.02
CA LYS A 136 -16.16 -12.35 -6.42
C LYS A 136 -16.60 -11.54 -5.20
#